data_3472818b05242ba9db03eeaf08ff3548
#
_entry.id   3472818b05242ba9db03eeaf08ff3548
#
_cell.length_a   1.000
_cell.length_b   1.000
_cell.length_c   1.000
_cell.angle_alpha   90.00
_cell.angle_beta   90.00
_cell.angle_gamma   90.00
#
_symmetry.space_group_name_H-M   'P 1'
#
loop_
_entity.id
_entity.type
_entity.pdbx_description
1 polymer ?
#
loop_
_entity_poly.entity_id
_entity_poly.type
_entity_poly.pdbx_seq_one_letter_code
_entity_poly.pdbx_strand_id
1 'polypeptide(L)'
;PDLTAEENLLLYAKLYGVSDPQKRVIELLDAVGLKHRRLDRVRTFSRGMTQRVSIARALVNDPSVVLLDEPYSGLDPHAMHIFDELIASVREDRTFVMVSHDLDKGLALASHVLVLARGRVVHFGEKDQMSPDEFADLYRTTVGMGVS
;
A
#
# COMPACT_ATOMS: atom_id res chain seq x y z
N PRO A 1 11.22 -1.43 -17.48
CA PRO A 1 10.17 -0.60 -18.11
C PRO A 1 9.59 -1.20 -19.39
N ASP A 2 10.30 -2.14 -20.04
CA ASP A 2 9.84 -2.80 -21.28
C ASP A 2 9.08 -4.11 -21.04
N LEU A 3 9.03 -4.57 -19.80
CA LEU A 3 8.30 -5.77 -19.41
C LEU A 3 6.79 -5.51 -19.40
N THR A 4 6.01 -6.54 -19.73
CA THR A 4 4.57 -6.58 -19.47
C THR A 4 4.31 -6.64 -17.97
N ALA A 5 3.07 -6.40 -17.54
CA ALA A 5 2.72 -6.52 -16.13
C ALA A 5 2.97 -7.94 -15.59
N GLU A 6 2.63 -8.95 -16.37
CA GLU A 6 2.86 -10.36 -16.05
C GLU A 6 4.36 -10.68 -15.95
N GLU A 7 5.17 -10.30 -16.94
CA GLU A 7 6.61 -10.49 -16.93
C GLU A 7 7.29 -9.78 -15.75
N ASN A 8 6.81 -8.56 -15.41
CA ASN A 8 7.32 -7.81 -14.28
C ASN A 8 7.12 -8.58 -12.97
N LEU A 9 5.92 -9.07 -12.69
CA LEU A 9 5.65 -9.84 -11.48
C LEU A 9 6.35 -11.21 -11.50
N LEU A 10 6.39 -11.89 -12.67
CA LEU A 10 7.08 -13.18 -12.82
C LEU A 10 8.56 -13.08 -12.51
N LEU A 11 9.21 -11.97 -12.88
CA LEU A 11 10.61 -11.74 -12.55
C LEU A 11 10.82 -11.79 -11.03
N TYR A 12 10.00 -11.07 -10.27
CA TYR A 12 10.10 -11.04 -8.80
C TYR A 12 9.68 -12.38 -8.18
N ALA A 13 8.61 -13.01 -8.68
CA ALA A 13 8.19 -14.31 -8.19
C ALA A 13 9.30 -15.37 -8.31
N LYS A 14 10.03 -15.36 -9.44
CA LYS A 14 11.18 -16.23 -9.64
C LYS A 14 12.37 -15.89 -8.74
N LEU A 15 12.67 -14.59 -8.58
CA LEU A 15 13.76 -14.13 -7.71
C LEU A 15 13.52 -14.52 -6.24
N TYR A 16 12.27 -14.51 -5.79
CA TYR A 16 11.90 -14.90 -4.43
C TYR A 16 11.64 -16.42 -4.28
N GLY A 17 11.76 -17.20 -5.35
CA GLY A 17 11.58 -18.66 -5.29
C GLY A 17 10.15 -19.11 -5.03
N VAL A 18 9.15 -18.35 -5.50
CA VAL A 18 7.73 -18.71 -5.38
C VAL A 18 7.49 -20.04 -6.11
N SER A 19 6.86 -20.99 -5.45
CA SER A 19 6.71 -22.38 -5.95
C SER A 19 5.88 -22.50 -7.22
N ASP A 20 4.81 -21.72 -7.36
CA ASP A 20 3.97 -21.63 -8.56
C ASP A 20 3.86 -20.15 -9.00
N PRO A 21 4.91 -19.61 -9.65
CA PRO A 21 4.98 -18.20 -9.95
C PRO A 21 3.90 -17.75 -10.95
N GLN A 22 3.51 -18.60 -11.91
CA GLN A 22 2.48 -18.24 -12.90
C GLN A 22 1.11 -18.08 -12.25
N LYS A 23 0.69 -19.05 -11.43
CA LYS A 23 -0.56 -19.01 -10.71
C LYS A 23 -0.61 -17.79 -9.81
N ARG A 24 0.44 -17.58 -8.97
CA ARG A 24 0.53 -16.45 -8.03
C ARG A 24 0.42 -15.10 -8.73
N VAL A 25 1.10 -14.93 -9.86
CA VAL A 25 1.08 -13.68 -10.63
C VAL A 25 -0.32 -13.37 -11.19
N ILE A 26 -1.00 -14.40 -11.73
CA ILE A 26 -2.35 -14.23 -12.26
C ILE A 26 -3.34 -13.84 -11.16
N GLU A 27 -3.26 -14.50 -9.99
CA GLU A 27 -4.09 -14.18 -8.82
C GLU A 27 -3.88 -12.72 -8.36
N LEU A 28 -2.63 -12.28 -8.27
CA LEU A 28 -2.31 -10.91 -7.86
C LEU A 28 -2.75 -9.87 -8.90
N LEU A 29 -2.57 -10.14 -10.19
CA LEU A 29 -3.04 -9.24 -11.25
C LEU A 29 -4.58 -9.16 -11.28
N ASP A 30 -5.26 -10.24 -10.93
CA ASP A 30 -6.73 -10.25 -10.77
C ASP A 30 -7.14 -9.40 -9.57
N ALA A 31 -6.51 -9.60 -8.43
CA ALA A 31 -6.78 -8.88 -7.19
C ALA A 31 -6.58 -7.36 -7.31
N VAL A 32 -5.62 -6.92 -8.13
CA VAL A 32 -5.42 -5.48 -8.41
C VAL A 32 -6.20 -4.98 -9.64
N GLY A 33 -7.10 -5.79 -10.21
CA GLY A 33 -7.94 -5.41 -11.35
C GLY A 33 -7.18 -5.21 -12.67
N LEU A 34 -6.03 -5.85 -12.84
CA LEU A 34 -5.17 -5.71 -14.04
C LEU A 34 -5.01 -6.98 -14.87
N LYS A 35 -5.74 -8.06 -14.56
CA LYS A 35 -5.65 -9.34 -15.28
C LYS A 35 -5.88 -9.19 -16.79
N HIS A 36 -6.84 -8.36 -17.19
CA HIS A 36 -7.17 -8.10 -18.60
C HIS A 36 -6.09 -7.29 -19.35
N ARG A 37 -5.18 -6.64 -18.60
CA ARG A 37 -4.05 -5.86 -19.12
C ARG A 37 -2.69 -6.52 -18.85
N ARG A 38 -2.67 -7.80 -18.44
CA ARG A 38 -1.44 -8.48 -18.01
C ARG A 38 -0.34 -8.53 -19.07
N LEU A 39 -0.71 -8.57 -20.34
CA LEU A 39 0.23 -8.63 -21.47
C LEU A 39 0.63 -7.24 -21.99
N ASP A 40 0.07 -6.16 -21.41
CA ASP A 40 0.45 -4.80 -21.80
C ASP A 40 1.74 -4.41 -21.06
N ARG A 41 2.55 -3.60 -21.74
CA ARG A 41 3.81 -3.11 -21.18
C ARG A 41 3.55 -2.09 -20.07
N VAL A 42 4.21 -2.24 -18.92
CA VAL A 42 4.03 -1.34 -17.74
C VAL A 42 4.28 0.14 -18.11
N ARG A 43 5.17 0.43 -19.06
CA ARG A 43 5.40 1.80 -19.52
C ARG A 43 4.18 2.50 -20.15
N THR A 44 3.16 1.74 -20.58
CA THR A 44 1.92 2.28 -21.17
C THR A 44 0.83 2.49 -20.12
N PHE A 45 1.11 2.17 -18.85
CA PHE A 45 0.13 2.25 -17.80
C PHE A 45 0.00 3.68 -17.26
N SER A 46 -1.20 4.01 -16.81
CA SER A 46 -1.43 5.22 -16.03
C SER A 46 -0.66 5.12 -14.68
N ARG A 47 -0.50 6.26 -13.99
CA ARG A 47 0.11 6.30 -12.65
C ARG A 47 -0.59 5.33 -11.69
N GLY A 48 -1.93 5.34 -11.67
CA GLY A 48 -2.71 4.44 -10.82
C GLY A 48 -2.55 2.96 -11.19
N MET A 49 -2.46 2.61 -12.48
CA MET A 49 -2.17 1.23 -12.90
C MET A 49 -0.75 0.80 -12.50
N THR A 50 0.23 1.68 -12.64
CA THR A 50 1.62 1.42 -12.21
C THR A 50 1.68 1.21 -10.69
N GLN A 51 0.96 2.00 -9.93
CA GLN A 51 0.87 1.84 -8.47
C GLN A 51 0.28 0.47 -8.10
N ARG A 52 -0.79 0.04 -8.76
CA ARG A 52 -1.40 -1.28 -8.54
C ARG A 52 -0.45 -2.44 -8.89
N VAL A 53 0.34 -2.33 -9.96
CA VAL A 53 1.42 -3.30 -10.26
C VAL A 53 2.47 -3.32 -9.15
N SER A 54 2.85 -2.17 -8.60
CA SER A 54 3.82 -2.08 -7.50
C SER A 54 3.32 -2.75 -6.23
N ILE A 55 2.05 -2.60 -5.91
CA ILE A 55 1.40 -3.28 -4.77
C ILE A 55 1.37 -4.80 -5.00
N ALA A 56 0.94 -5.26 -6.18
CA ALA A 56 0.95 -6.68 -6.54
C ALA A 56 2.36 -7.28 -6.41
N ARG A 57 3.38 -6.53 -6.84
CA ARG A 57 4.78 -6.93 -6.71
C ARG A 57 5.23 -7.05 -5.26
N ALA A 58 4.81 -6.13 -4.38
CA ALA A 58 5.13 -6.18 -2.96
C ALA A 58 4.52 -7.42 -2.26
N LEU A 59 3.44 -7.97 -2.81
CA LEU A 59 2.74 -9.15 -2.26
C LEU A 59 3.17 -10.48 -2.91
N VAL A 60 4.07 -10.46 -3.89
CA VAL A 60 4.36 -11.64 -4.72
C VAL A 60 4.92 -12.82 -3.95
N ASN A 61 5.79 -12.56 -2.97
CA ASN A 61 6.44 -13.56 -2.12
C ASN A 61 5.71 -13.83 -0.80
N ASP A 62 4.45 -13.41 -0.71
CA ASP A 62 3.60 -13.63 0.47
C ASP A 62 4.21 -13.12 1.79
N PRO A 63 4.62 -11.84 1.88
CA PRO A 63 5.35 -11.31 3.03
C PRO A 63 4.45 -11.20 4.26
N SER A 64 5.00 -11.43 5.45
CA SER A 64 4.31 -11.19 6.73
C SER A 64 4.23 -9.69 7.10
N VAL A 65 5.11 -8.87 6.55
CA VAL A 65 5.15 -7.41 6.75
C VAL A 65 5.23 -6.71 5.40
N VAL A 66 4.32 -5.74 5.17
CA VAL A 66 4.27 -4.93 3.95
C VAL A 66 4.42 -3.46 4.32
N LEU A 67 5.40 -2.79 3.70
CA LEU A 67 5.61 -1.35 3.85
C LEU A 67 5.01 -0.62 2.66
N LEU A 68 4.14 0.34 2.92
CA LEU A 68 3.44 1.14 1.92
C LEU A 68 3.74 2.63 2.15
N ASP A 69 4.32 3.26 1.16
CA ASP A 69 4.59 4.70 1.17
C ASP A 69 3.59 5.40 0.25
N GLU A 70 2.73 6.23 0.82
CA GLU A 70 1.67 6.99 0.13
C GLU A 70 0.85 6.15 -0.87
N PRO A 71 0.28 4.98 -0.47
CA PRO A 71 -0.29 4.02 -1.43
C PRO A 71 -1.51 4.56 -2.19
N TYR A 72 -2.21 5.55 -1.67
CA TYR A 72 -3.35 6.21 -2.32
C TYR A 72 -2.96 7.30 -3.32
N SER A 73 -1.68 7.75 -3.29
CA SER A 73 -1.24 8.85 -4.13
C SER A 73 -1.41 8.55 -5.62
N GLY A 74 -2.22 9.37 -6.30
CA GLY A 74 -2.48 9.23 -7.75
C GLY A 74 -3.43 8.10 -8.14
N LEU A 75 -4.15 7.52 -7.18
CA LEU A 75 -5.27 6.62 -7.45
C LEU A 75 -6.55 7.45 -7.67
N ASP A 76 -7.35 7.03 -8.65
CA ASP A 76 -8.73 7.47 -8.78
C ASP A 76 -9.63 6.72 -7.76
N PRO A 77 -10.89 7.15 -7.55
CA PRO A 77 -11.78 6.52 -6.57
C PRO A 77 -11.99 5.01 -6.80
N HIS A 78 -12.04 4.56 -8.05
CA HIS A 78 -12.18 3.14 -8.36
C HIS A 78 -10.93 2.34 -8.00
N ALA A 79 -9.75 2.87 -8.29
CA ALA A 79 -8.48 2.25 -7.92
C ALA A 79 -8.26 2.24 -6.39
N MET A 80 -8.74 3.26 -5.67
CA MET A 80 -8.74 3.27 -4.21
C MET A 80 -9.61 2.14 -3.64
N HIS A 81 -10.81 1.96 -4.16
CA HIS A 81 -11.70 0.88 -3.73
C HIS A 81 -11.07 -0.51 -3.95
N ILE A 82 -10.49 -0.77 -5.12
CA ILE A 82 -9.76 -2.02 -5.39
C ILE A 82 -8.61 -2.22 -4.39
N PHE A 83 -7.89 -1.15 -4.04
CA PHE A 83 -6.81 -1.23 -3.06
C PHE A 83 -7.34 -1.57 -1.65
N ASP A 84 -8.43 -0.93 -1.23
CA ASP A 84 -9.07 -1.18 0.07
C ASP A 84 -9.56 -2.63 0.18
N GLU A 85 -10.20 -3.15 -0.87
CA GLU A 85 -10.63 -4.55 -0.95
C GLU A 85 -9.44 -5.52 -0.88
N LEU A 86 -8.36 -5.21 -1.59
CA LEU A 86 -7.14 -6.01 -1.56
C LEU A 86 -6.56 -6.05 -0.14
N ILE A 87 -6.36 -4.90 0.51
CA ILE A 87 -5.85 -4.85 1.89
C ILE A 87 -6.77 -5.63 2.83
N ALA A 88 -8.08 -5.44 2.74
CA ALA A 88 -9.05 -6.16 3.56
C ALA A 88 -8.95 -7.68 3.38
N SER A 89 -8.72 -8.15 2.16
CA SER A 89 -8.63 -9.59 1.85
C SER A 89 -7.37 -10.28 2.35
N VAL A 90 -6.30 -9.51 2.62
CA VAL A 90 -4.98 -10.08 2.96
C VAL A 90 -4.46 -9.64 4.33
N ARG A 91 -5.20 -8.79 5.08
CA ARG A 91 -4.72 -8.19 6.33
C ARG A 91 -4.67 -9.14 7.53
N GLU A 92 -5.47 -10.21 7.53
CA GLU A 92 -5.60 -11.09 8.71
C GLU A 92 -4.27 -11.79 9.07
N ASP A 93 -3.47 -12.12 8.06
CA ASP A 93 -2.20 -12.83 8.23
C ASP A 93 -0.96 -11.92 8.10
N ARG A 94 -1.14 -10.57 8.04
CA ARG A 94 -0.06 -9.64 7.72
C ARG A 94 -0.10 -8.37 8.53
N THR A 95 1.08 -7.82 8.75
CA THR A 95 1.25 -6.46 9.28
C THR A 95 1.47 -5.50 8.12
N PHE A 96 0.62 -4.48 8.01
CA PHE A 96 0.81 -3.36 7.09
C PHE A 96 1.34 -2.16 7.85
N VAL A 97 2.45 -1.60 7.39
CA VAL A 97 2.95 -0.31 7.85
C VAL A 97 2.76 0.68 6.72
N MET A 98 1.86 1.64 6.91
CA MET A 98 1.51 2.64 5.90
C MET A 98 1.97 4.02 6.32
N VAL A 99 2.69 4.70 5.44
CA VAL A 99 2.95 6.14 5.56
C VAL A 99 1.92 6.87 4.71
N SER A 100 1.20 7.81 5.30
CA SER A 100 0.23 8.64 4.59
C SER A 100 0.17 10.04 5.20
N HIS A 101 -0.07 11.04 4.35
CA HIS A 101 -0.44 12.39 4.77
C HIS A 101 -1.96 12.60 4.77
N ASP A 102 -2.73 11.67 4.22
CA ASP A 102 -4.20 11.63 4.29
C ASP A 102 -4.61 10.92 5.59
N LEU A 103 -4.88 11.73 6.61
CA LEU A 103 -5.17 11.25 7.96
C LEU A 103 -6.45 10.40 8.00
N ASP A 104 -7.49 10.82 7.28
CA ASP A 104 -8.78 10.15 7.29
C ASP A 104 -8.66 8.72 6.75
N LYS A 105 -7.97 8.57 5.61
CA LYS A 105 -7.73 7.25 5.02
C LYS A 105 -6.77 6.40 5.85
N GLY A 106 -5.70 7.00 6.36
CA GLY A 106 -4.76 6.30 7.22
C GLY A 106 -5.46 5.74 8.46
N LEU A 107 -6.25 6.56 9.15
CA LEU A 107 -6.99 6.17 10.35
C LEU A 107 -8.10 5.15 10.06
N ALA A 108 -8.74 5.20 8.89
CA ALA A 108 -9.79 4.24 8.54
C ALA A 108 -9.28 2.78 8.50
N LEU A 109 -8.05 2.57 8.08
CA LEU A 109 -7.42 1.24 7.96
C LEU A 109 -6.60 0.84 9.18
N ALA A 110 -6.10 1.80 9.95
CA ALA A 110 -5.17 1.57 11.04
C ALA A 110 -5.82 0.85 12.24
N SER A 111 -5.08 -0.05 12.86
CA SER A 111 -5.31 -0.53 14.23
C SER A 111 -4.43 0.24 15.24
N HIS A 112 -3.25 0.65 14.80
CA HIS A 112 -2.29 1.43 15.58
C HIS A 112 -1.83 2.64 14.79
N VAL A 113 -1.49 3.71 15.50
CA VAL A 113 -1.00 4.96 14.91
C VAL A 113 0.36 5.30 15.48
N LEU A 114 1.29 5.67 14.61
CA LEU A 114 2.60 6.16 14.97
C LEU A 114 2.82 7.53 14.34
N VAL A 115 3.13 8.53 15.16
CA VAL A 115 3.47 9.88 14.71
C VAL A 115 4.96 10.10 14.86
N LEU A 116 5.60 10.44 13.75
CA LEU A 116 7.02 10.79 13.69
C LEU A 116 7.19 12.30 13.47
N ALA A 117 8.04 12.93 14.27
CA ALA A 117 8.45 14.31 14.04
C ALA A 117 9.94 14.47 14.32
N ARG A 118 10.66 15.12 13.39
CA ARG A 118 12.10 15.38 13.50
C ARG A 118 12.92 14.12 13.85
N GLY A 119 12.58 12.97 13.25
CA GLY A 119 13.26 11.70 13.47
C GLY A 119 12.97 11.03 14.82
N ARG A 120 11.96 11.50 15.57
CA ARG A 120 11.57 10.93 16.87
C ARG A 120 10.11 10.48 16.83
N VAL A 121 9.82 9.39 17.56
CA VAL A 121 8.45 8.98 17.82
C VAL A 121 7.83 9.95 18.83
N VAL A 122 6.76 10.61 18.45
CA VAL A 122 6.00 11.54 19.29
C VAL A 122 4.78 10.87 19.90
N HIS A 123 4.19 9.93 19.15
CA HIS A 123 3.07 9.12 19.59
C HIS A 123 3.17 7.72 18.99
N PHE A 124 2.78 6.73 19.77
CA PHE A 124 2.52 5.36 19.30
C PHE A 124 1.45 4.74 20.21
N GLY A 125 0.36 4.28 19.63
CA GLY A 125 -0.74 3.67 20.37
C GLY A 125 -1.82 3.08 19.48
N GLU A 126 -2.79 2.42 20.10
CA GLU A 126 -3.99 1.94 19.43
C GLU A 126 -4.82 3.12 18.95
N LYS A 127 -5.39 3.01 17.74
CA LYS A 127 -6.21 4.08 17.17
C LYS A 127 -7.39 4.47 18.09
N ASP A 128 -8.05 3.48 18.70
CA ASP A 128 -9.26 3.69 19.47
C ASP A 128 -9.00 4.33 20.87
N GLN A 129 -7.75 4.51 21.26
CA GLN A 129 -7.34 5.19 22.48
C GLN A 129 -7.30 6.72 22.35
N MET A 130 -7.50 7.25 21.13
CA MET A 130 -7.49 8.67 20.84
C MET A 130 -8.63 9.00 19.87
N SER A 131 -9.40 10.05 20.16
CA SER A 131 -10.42 10.52 19.24
C SER A 131 -9.80 11.12 17.97
N PRO A 132 -10.52 11.18 16.83
CA PRO A 132 -10.03 11.82 15.62
C PRO A 132 -9.61 13.28 15.83
N ASP A 133 -10.32 14.03 16.69
CA ASP A 133 -10.00 15.42 17.02
C ASP A 133 -8.71 15.55 17.81
N GLU A 134 -8.51 14.70 18.83
CA GLU A 134 -7.26 14.67 19.61
C GLU A 134 -6.07 14.31 18.72
N PHE A 135 -6.25 13.36 17.80
CA PHE A 135 -5.21 13.00 16.85
C PHE A 135 -4.89 14.15 15.88
N ALA A 136 -5.91 14.83 15.36
CA ALA A 136 -5.73 15.98 14.48
C ALA A 136 -5.02 17.14 15.21
N ASP A 137 -5.30 17.35 16.49
CA ASP A 137 -4.63 18.35 17.32
C ASP A 137 -3.16 17.99 17.60
N LEU A 138 -2.90 16.72 17.93
CA LEU A 138 -1.54 16.21 18.08
C LEU A 138 -0.74 16.40 16.80
N TYR A 139 -1.32 16.02 15.66
CA TYR A 139 -0.66 16.13 14.35
C TYR A 139 -0.37 17.60 14.01
N ARG A 140 -1.35 18.50 14.15
CA ARG A 140 -1.20 19.95 13.89
C ARG A 140 -0.13 20.57 14.77
N THR A 141 -0.13 20.26 16.07
CA THR A 141 0.86 20.78 17.02
C THR A 141 2.26 20.26 16.67
N THR A 142 2.37 19.00 16.30
CA THR A 142 3.65 18.36 15.98
C THR A 142 4.24 18.87 14.67
N VAL A 143 3.41 19.02 13.62
CA VAL A 143 3.82 19.54 12.30
C VAL A 143 4.00 21.06 12.34
N GLY A 144 3.14 21.79 13.06
CA GLY A 144 3.23 23.25 13.24
C GLY A 144 4.50 23.70 13.97
N MET A 145 5.08 22.89 14.83
CA MET A 145 6.41 23.13 15.42
C MET A 145 7.57 23.00 14.43
N GLY A 146 7.30 22.61 13.18
CA GLY A 146 8.28 22.42 12.10
C GLY A 146 8.51 23.65 11.21
N VAL A 147 7.72 24.72 11.38
CA VAL A 147 7.76 25.95 10.58
C VAL A 147 8.23 27.12 11.45
N SER A 148 9.49 27.06 11.88
CA SER A 148 10.19 28.18 12.52
C SER A 148 11.65 28.13 12.13
#